data_cb155682f72c972d965c1350911f301c
#
_entry.id   cb155682f72c972d965c1350911f301c
#
_cell.length_a   1.000
_cell.length_b   1.000
_cell.length_c   1.000
_cell.angle_alpha   90.00
_cell.angle_beta   90.00
_cell.angle_gamma   90.00
#
_symmetry.space_group_name_H-M   'P 1'
#
loop_
_entity.id
_entity.type
_entity.pdbx_description
1 polymer ?
#
loop_
_entity_poly.entity_id
_entity_poly.type
_entity_poly.pdbx_seq_one_letter_code
_entity_poly.pdbx_strand_id
1 'polypeptide(L)'
;KLDCFLTNYVVTIVYPIAHRKIIYKIDDNGVISNPHKSPKIGSIFDAFKELYQIKLYLKNPNLNIKILLIDLDEYRQVMVKKYFKNKGYKRQIQIPQNLYVEINLNNNNDYQTIMNNLHLTKQFTSEDLAMKAKITKAKATLTLNILLYLEVVKRVGKDGNRYIYELVCD
;
A
#
# COMPACT_ATOMS: atom_id res chain seq x y z
N LYS A 1 15.57 12.41 -10.37
CA LYS A 1 14.47 12.99 -11.18
C LYS A 1 13.51 13.84 -10.34
N LEU A 2 13.06 13.37 -9.16
CA LEU A 2 12.16 14.17 -8.30
C LEU A 2 12.77 15.51 -7.91
N ASP A 3 14.05 15.55 -7.52
CA ASP A 3 14.74 16.82 -7.17
C ASP A 3 14.58 17.87 -8.27
N CYS A 4 14.78 17.46 -9.52
CA CYS A 4 14.72 18.36 -10.66
C CYS A 4 13.31 18.90 -10.90
N PHE A 5 12.28 18.07 -10.73
CA PHE A 5 10.91 18.50 -10.96
C PHE A 5 10.36 19.32 -9.79
N LEU A 6 10.60 18.92 -8.55
CA LEU A 6 10.04 19.57 -7.36
C LEU A 6 10.58 20.98 -7.13
N THR A 7 11.68 21.35 -7.77
CA THR A 7 12.22 22.73 -7.71
C THR A 7 11.31 23.72 -8.42
N ASN A 8 10.68 23.30 -9.54
CA ASN A 8 9.96 24.23 -10.42
C ASN A 8 8.48 23.88 -10.64
N TYR A 9 8.05 22.69 -10.24
CA TYR A 9 6.72 22.16 -10.55
C TYR A 9 6.05 21.53 -9.34
N VAL A 10 4.74 21.62 -9.29
CA VAL A 10 3.93 20.77 -8.41
C VAL A 10 3.81 19.41 -9.09
N VAL A 11 4.27 18.37 -8.40
CA VAL A 11 4.30 16.98 -8.89
C VAL A 11 3.25 16.16 -8.15
N THR A 12 2.39 15.48 -8.87
CA THR A 12 1.47 14.50 -8.29
C THR A 12 1.91 13.09 -8.69
N ILE A 13 2.28 12.29 -7.70
CA ILE A 13 2.53 10.86 -7.90
C ILE A 13 1.23 10.10 -7.70
N VAL A 14 0.75 9.46 -8.76
CA VAL A 14 -0.44 8.60 -8.71
C VAL A 14 0.02 7.15 -8.56
N TYR A 15 -0.41 6.49 -7.47
CA TYR A 15 -0.04 5.11 -7.19
C TYR A 15 -1.29 4.20 -7.16
N PRO A 16 -1.51 3.40 -8.22
CA PRO A 16 -2.62 2.45 -8.26
C PRO A 16 -2.31 1.19 -7.45
N ILE A 17 -3.26 0.77 -6.64
CA ILE A 17 -3.23 -0.47 -5.86
C ILE A 17 -4.43 -1.32 -6.23
N ALA A 18 -4.19 -2.58 -6.54
CA ALA A 18 -5.27 -3.54 -6.75
C ALA A 18 -5.98 -3.82 -5.42
N HIS A 19 -7.18 -3.24 -5.22
CA HIS A 19 -8.01 -3.47 -4.04
C HIS A 19 -8.56 -4.90 -4.06
N ARG A 20 -9.36 -5.24 -5.03
CA ARG A 20 -9.85 -6.62 -5.26
C ARG A 20 -9.46 -7.08 -6.65
N LYS A 21 -9.24 -8.39 -6.79
CA LYS A 21 -8.95 -8.98 -8.08
C LYS A 21 -9.83 -10.19 -8.34
N ILE A 22 -10.40 -10.22 -9.52
CA ILE A 22 -11.02 -11.41 -10.10
C ILE A 22 -9.98 -12.00 -11.07
N ILE A 23 -9.68 -13.27 -10.91
CA ILE A 23 -8.63 -13.96 -11.66
C ILE A 23 -9.29 -14.92 -12.63
N TYR A 24 -8.98 -14.74 -13.91
CA TYR A 24 -9.34 -15.61 -15.02
C TYR A 24 -8.08 -16.37 -15.48
N LYS A 25 -8.18 -17.69 -15.61
CA LYS A 25 -7.09 -18.51 -16.13
C LYS A 25 -7.40 -18.85 -17.59
N ILE A 26 -6.40 -18.70 -18.45
CA ILE A 26 -6.46 -19.04 -19.88
C ILE A 26 -5.61 -20.29 -20.03
N ASP A 27 -6.17 -21.36 -20.62
CA ASP A 27 -5.43 -22.57 -20.97
C ASP A 27 -4.67 -22.42 -22.29
N ASP A 28 -3.95 -23.47 -22.68
CA ASP A 28 -3.16 -23.47 -23.91
C ASP A 28 -4.03 -23.43 -25.19
N ASN A 29 -5.32 -23.73 -25.08
CA ASN A 29 -6.30 -23.65 -26.17
C ASN A 29 -7.03 -22.30 -26.22
N GLY A 30 -6.68 -21.38 -25.31
CA GLY A 30 -7.33 -20.07 -25.20
C GLY A 30 -8.67 -20.10 -24.45
N VAL A 31 -9.04 -21.22 -23.83
CA VAL A 31 -10.28 -21.32 -23.07
C VAL A 31 -10.12 -20.63 -21.71
N ILE A 32 -11.05 -19.74 -21.41
CA ILE A 32 -11.07 -18.97 -20.15
C ILE A 32 -11.82 -19.77 -19.09
N SER A 33 -11.18 -20.00 -17.96
CA SER A 33 -11.80 -20.67 -16.80
C SER A 33 -12.84 -19.79 -16.12
N ASN A 34 -13.71 -20.41 -15.30
CA ASN A 34 -14.56 -19.67 -14.40
C ASN A 34 -13.73 -18.74 -13.49
N PRO A 35 -14.19 -17.49 -13.30
CA PRO A 35 -13.48 -16.51 -12.47
C PRO A 35 -13.44 -16.92 -11.01
N HIS A 36 -12.36 -16.56 -10.32
CA HIS A 36 -12.27 -16.70 -8.88
C HIS A 36 -11.69 -15.44 -8.24
N LYS A 37 -12.18 -15.12 -7.06
CA LYS A 37 -11.70 -13.97 -6.29
C LYS A 37 -10.31 -14.26 -5.72
N SER A 38 -9.39 -13.32 -5.83
CA SER A 38 -8.12 -13.37 -5.11
C SER A 38 -8.38 -13.23 -3.60
N PRO A 39 -7.75 -14.05 -2.75
CA PRO A 39 -7.88 -13.89 -1.30
C PRO A 39 -7.17 -12.61 -0.80
N LYS A 40 -6.25 -12.06 -1.58
CA LYS A 40 -5.53 -10.84 -1.22
C LYS A 40 -6.36 -9.61 -1.56
N ILE A 41 -6.64 -8.79 -0.54
CA ILE A 41 -7.24 -7.46 -0.66
C ILE A 41 -6.12 -6.45 -0.45
N GLY A 42 -5.96 -5.52 -1.41
CA GLY A 42 -5.01 -4.42 -1.30
C GLY A 42 -5.54 -3.30 -0.40
N SER A 43 -4.65 -2.63 0.26
CA SER A 43 -4.96 -1.49 1.14
C SER A 43 -3.99 -0.34 0.91
N ILE A 44 -4.31 0.83 1.44
CA ILE A 44 -3.43 2.01 1.40
C ILE A 44 -2.03 1.70 1.93
N PHE A 45 -1.91 0.79 2.89
CA PHE A 45 -0.61 0.41 3.48
C PHE A 45 0.31 -0.33 2.51
N ASP A 46 -0.19 -0.80 1.37
CA ASP A 46 0.65 -1.36 0.32
C ASP A 46 1.49 -0.29 -0.38
N ALA A 47 1.05 0.98 -0.38
CA ALA A 47 1.80 2.09 -0.93
C ALA A 47 3.02 2.48 -0.08
N PHE A 48 2.99 2.24 1.23
CA PHE A 48 4.04 2.72 2.13
C PHE A 48 5.43 2.15 1.81
N LYS A 49 5.51 1.01 1.13
CA LYS A 49 6.78 0.47 0.65
C LYS A 49 7.42 1.40 -0.39
N GLU A 50 6.64 1.93 -1.30
CA GLU A 50 7.11 2.84 -2.35
C GLU A 50 7.32 4.25 -1.77
N LEU A 51 6.42 4.71 -0.89
CA LEU A 51 6.58 5.97 -0.18
C LEU A 51 7.87 6.03 0.66
N TYR A 52 8.30 4.89 1.20
CA TYR A 52 9.55 4.82 1.94
C TYR A 52 10.77 5.14 1.07
N GLN A 53 10.76 4.79 -0.20
CA GLN A 53 11.86 5.08 -1.14
C GLN A 53 11.98 6.58 -1.43
N ILE A 54 10.87 7.30 -1.36
CA ILE A 54 10.80 8.75 -1.59
C ILE A 54 10.58 9.53 -0.30
N LYS A 55 10.82 8.91 0.86
CA LYS A 55 10.50 9.46 2.18
C LYS A 55 11.00 10.90 2.38
N LEU A 56 12.21 11.20 1.93
CA LEU A 56 12.83 12.51 2.10
C LEU A 56 12.08 13.64 1.37
N TYR A 57 11.28 13.31 0.36
CA TYR A 57 10.50 14.28 -0.41
C TYR A 57 9.08 14.48 0.15
N LEU A 58 8.60 13.62 1.05
CA LEU A 58 7.22 13.67 1.54
C LEU A 58 6.87 14.95 2.31
N LYS A 59 7.88 15.70 2.78
CA LYS A 59 7.69 17.03 3.39
C LYS A 59 7.77 18.17 2.38
N ASN A 60 8.00 17.89 1.09
CA ASN A 60 8.10 18.93 0.08
C ASN A 60 6.69 19.41 -0.29
N PRO A 61 6.40 20.73 -0.20
CA PRO A 61 5.06 21.27 -0.47
C PRO A 61 4.63 21.14 -1.93
N ASN A 62 5.57 20.92 -2.84
CA ASN A 62 5.31 20.70 -4.26
C ASN A 62 5.04 19.22 -4.60
N LEU A 63 5.06 18.31 -3.61
CA LEU A 63 4.77 16.89 -3.83
C LEU A 63 3.39 16.52 -3.32
N ASN A 64 2.54 16.06 -4.22
CA ASN A 64 1.25 15.46 -3.91
C ASN A 64 1.30 13.96 -4.16
N ILE A 65 0.70 13.18 -3.28
CA ILE A 65 0.55 11.74 -3.44
C ILE A 65 -0.93 11.39 -3.56
N LYS A 66 -1.28 10.65 -4.60
CA LYS A 66 -2.63 10.17 -4.85
C LYS A 66 -2.63 8.65 -4.96
N ILE A 67 -3.31 7.98 -4.05
CA ILE A 67 -3.43 6.53 -4.04
C ILE A 67 -4.80 6.14 -4.56
N LEU A 68 -4.81 5.28 -5.57
CA LEU A 68 -6.04 4.75 -6.16
C LEU A 68 -6.18 3.28 -5.80
N LEU A 69 -7.21 2.94 -5.03
CA LEU A 69 -7.60 1.54 -4.81
C LEU A 69 -8.55 1.13 -5.94
N ILE A 70 -8.14 0.16 -6.75
CA ILE A 70 -8.83 -0.21 -8.00
C ILE A 70 -9.18 -1.69 -7.97
N ASP A 71 -10.43 -2.02 -8.27
CA ASP A 71 -10.85 -3.39 -8.52
C ASP A 71 -10.44 -3.79 -9.94
N LEU A 72 -9.83 -4.97 -10.09
CA LEU A 72 -9.21 -5.43 -11.32
C LEU A 72 -9.69 -6.82 -11.73
N ASP A 73 -9.83 -7.01 -13.04
CA ASP A 73 -9.81 -8.33 -13.66
C ASP A 73 -8.40 -8.67 -14.10
N GLU A 74 -7.88 -9.82 -13.68
CA GLU A 74 -6.53 -10.29 -13.99
C GLU A 74 -6.58 -11.58 -14.77
N TYR A 75 -6.09 -11.54 -16.02
CA TYR A 75 -5.98 -12.71 -16.89
C TYR A 75 -4.60 -13.33 -16.79
N ARG A 76 -4.57 -14.64 -16.54
CA ARG A 76 -3.33 -15.42 -16.36
C ARG A 76 -3.31 -16.60 -17.30
N GLN A 77 -2.28 -16.72 -18.10
CA GLN A 77 -2.05 -17.94 -18.89
C GLN A 77 -1.45 -19.02 -18.01
N VAL A 78 -2.00 -20.22 -18.11
CA VAL A 78 -1.45 -21.41 -17.47
C VAL A 78 -0.17 -21.80 -18.22
N MET A 79 0.95 -21.89 -17.51
CA MET A 79 2.23 -22.32 -18.06
C MET A 79 2.45 -23.78 -17.70
N VAL A 80 2.38 -24.67 -18.70
CA VAL A 80 2.79 -26.06 -18.50
C VAL A 80 4.32 -26.12 -18.56
N LYS A 81 4.97 -26.02 -17.41
CA LYS A 81 6.43 -26.22 -17.34
C LYS A 81 6.73 -27.71 -17.26
N LYS A 82 7.30 -28.29 -18.34
CA LYS A 82 7.73 -29.68 -18.39
C LYS A 82 8.70 -30.11 -17.27
N TYR A 83 9.36 -29.17 -16.60
CA TYR A 83 10.44 -29.42 -15.64
C TYR A 83 10.21 -28.97 -14.20
N PHE A 84 9.05 -28.39 -13.88
CA PHE A 84 8.76 -27.95 -12.51
C PHE A 84 7.45 -28.56 -11.99
N LYS A 85 7.49 -29.11 -10.76
CA LYS A 85 6.32 -29.70 -10.08
C LYS A 85 5.14 -28.72 -9.88
N ASN A 86 5.35 -27.41 -10.02
CA ASN A 86 4.32 -26.40 -9.84
C ASN A 86 3.89 -25.82 -11.17
N LYS A 87 2.58 -25.85 -11.46
CA LYS A 87 1.99 -25.11 -12.58
C LYS A 87 2.30 -23.61 -12.39
N GLY A 88 3.11 -23.05 -13.27
CA GLY A 88 3.37 -21.61 -13.30
C GLY A 88 2.21 -20.87 -13.95
N TYR A 89 2.02 -19.61 -13.55
CA TYR A 89 1.08 -18.72 -14.22
C TYR A 89 1.84 -17.50 -14.72
N LYS A 90 1.62 -17.12 -15.96
CA LYS A 90 2.12 -15.86 -16.52
C LYS A 90 0.95 -14.88 -16.58
N ARG A 91 1.11 -13.72 -15.90
CA ARG A 91 0.14 -12.64 -16.02
C ARG A 91 0.16 -12.11 -17.45
N GLN A 92 -0.99 -12.05 -18.08
CA GLN A 92 -1.16 -11.51 -19.43
C GLN A 92 -1.57 -10.05 -19.38
N ILE A 93 -2.72 -9.78 -18.77
CA ILE A 93 -3.31 -8.45 -18.73
C ILE A 93 -4.02 -8.21 -17.40
N GLN A 94 -4.09 -6.95 -17.01
CA GLN A 94 -4.95 -6.48 -15.92
C GLN A 94 -5.85 -5.39 -16.47
N ILE A 95 -7.15 -5.53 -16.26
CA ILE A 95 -8.16 -4.60 -16.73
C ILE A 95 -8.80 -3.94 -15.51
N PRO A 96 -8.63 -2.61 -15.33
CA PRO A 96 -9.34 -1.87 -14.30
C PRO A 96 -10.85 -1.95 -14.54
N GLN A 97 -11.62 -2.28 -13.51
CA GLN A 97 -13.07 -2.37 -13.57
C GLN A 97 -13.75 -1.22 -12.83
N ASN A 98 -13.25 -0.92 -11.64
CA ASN A 98 -13.86 0.09 -10.80
C ASN A 98 -12.82 0.78 -9.93
N LEU A 99 -12.95 2.10 -9.78
CA LEU A 99 -12.23 2.87 -8.79
C LEU A 99 -12.98 2.74 -7.45
N TYR A 100 -12.42 1.97 -6.51
CA TYR A 100 -13.01 1.74 -5.20
C TYR A 100 -12.92 2.99 -4.32
N VAL A 101 -11.72 3.57 -4.22
CA VAL A 101 -11.49 4.81 -3.47
C VAL A 101 -10.24 5.54 -3.97
N GLU A 102 -10.28 6.86 -3.92
CA GLU A 102 -9.15 7.76 -4.09
C GLU A 102 -8.75 8.35 -2.74
N ILE A 103 -7.46 8.32 -2.42
CA ILE A 103 -6.91 8.84 -1.17
C ILE A 103 -5.76 9.78 -1.52
N ASN A 104 -5.84 11.02 -1.02
CA ASN A 104 -4.78 12.00 -1.14
C ASN A 104 -3.94 12.01 0.13
N LEU A 105 -2.61 12.15 -0.01
CA LEU A 105 -1.64 12.22 1.07
C LEU A 105 -0.71 13.41 0.80
N ASN A 106 -1.23 14.61 0.99
CA ASN A 106 -0.54 15.86 0.65
C ASN A 106 0.00 16.59 1.89
N ASN A 107 -0.54 16.28 3.07
CA ASN A 107 -0.18 16.93 4.32
C ASN A 107 -0.31 15.96 5.51
N ASN A 108 0.16 16.37 6.68
CA ASN A 108 0.14 15.52 7.88
C ASN A 108 -1.27 15.10 8.31
N ASN A 109 -2.28 15.96 8.12
CA ASN A 109 -3.67 15.66 8.51
C ASN A 109 -4.24 14.49 7.70
N ASP A 110 -3.82 14.33 6.43
CA ASP A 110 -4.23 13.19 5.61
C ASP A 110 -3.73 11.86 6.22
N TYR A 111 -2.46 11.83 6.67
CA TYR A 111 -1.89 10.67 7.35
C TYR A 111 -2.51 10.45 8.74
N GLN A 112 -2.78 11.50 9.51
CA GLN A 112 -3.48 11.41 10.79
C GLN A 112 -4.88 10.81 10.62
N THR A 113 -5.62 11.23 9.60
CA THR A 113 -6.96 10.69 9.27
C THR A 113 -6.91 9.18 9.06
N ILE A 114 -5.91 8.68 8.32
CA ILE A 114 -5.75 7.23 8.13
C ILE A 114 -5.51 6.52 9.47
N MET A 115 -4.67 7.09 10.31
CA MET A 115 -4.34 6.48 11.60
C MET A 115 -5.53 6.53 12.58
N ASN A 116 -6.29 7.62 12.60
CA ASN A 116 -7.48 7.78 13.44
C ASN A 116 -8.57 6.73 13.08
N ASN A 117 -8.74 6.43 11.79
CA ASN A 117 -9.69 5.42 11.31
C ASN A 117 -9.34 3.99 11.76
N LEU A 118 -8.14 3.74 12.27
CA LEU A 118 -7.75 2.44 12.81
C LEU A 118 -8.20 2.23 14.26
N HIS A 119 -8.67 3.29 14.94
CA HIS A 119 -9.07 3.22 16.34
C HIS A 119 -8.03 2.55 17.24
N LEU A 120 -6.78 2.99 17.12
CA LEU A 120 -5.68 2.57 17.97
C LEU A 120 -5.84 3.14 19.37
N THR A 121 -5.27 2.45 20.35
CA THR A 121 -5.14 3.00 21.72
C THR A 121 -4.22 4.22 21.71
N LYS A 122 -4.32 5.08 22.75
CA LYS A 122 -3.47 6.27 22.87
C LYS A 122 -1.99 5.94 22.67
N GLN A 123 -1.53 4.85 23.30
CA GLN A 123 -0.20 4.30 23.09
C GLN A 123 -0.32 2.94 22.39
N PHE A 124 0.49 2.73 21.37
CA PHE A 124 0.45 1.53 20.55
C PHE A 124 1.84 1.15 20.03
N THR A 125 1.96 -0.11 19.62
CA THR A 125 3.17 -0.69 19.05
C THR A 125 3.01 -0.95 17.56
N SER A 126 4.10 -1.38 16.90
CA SER A 126 4.01 -1.84 15.51
C SER A 126 3.14 -3.11 15.35
N GLU A 127 2.98 -3.90 16.41
CA GLU A 127 2.12 -5.09 16.43
C GLU A 127 0.65 -4.70 16.48
N ASP A 128 0.30 -3.70 17.30
CA ASP A 128 -1.06 -3.17 17.37
C ASP A 128 -1.48 -2.57 16.03
N LEU A 129 -0.59 -1.79 15.41
CA LEU A 129 -0.82 -1.26 14.07
C LEU A 129 -1.01 -2.39 13.04
N ALA A 130 -0.15 -3.41 13.07
CA ALA A 130 -0.23 -4.54 12.15
C ALA A 130 -1.57 -5.28 12.27
N MET A 131 -2.03 -5.49 13.51
CA MET A 131 -3.30 -6.16 13.82
C MET A 131 -4.50 -5.32 13.33
N LYS A 132 -4.56 -4.04 13.69
CA LYS A 132 -5.67 -3.14 13.34
C LYS A 132 -5.75 -2.89 11.84
N ALA A 133 -4.62 -2.67 11.18
CA ALA A 133 -4.55 -2.44 9.74
C ALA A 133 -4.59 -3.75 8.92
N LYS A 134 -4.58 -4.92 9.55
CA LYS A 134 -4.53 -6.26 8.91
C LYS A 134 -3.36 -6.40 7.93
N ILE A 135 -2.18 -5.94 8.35
CA ILE A 135 -0.94 -5.98 7.57
C ILE A 135 0.15 -6.75 8.31
N THR A 136 1.25 -7.04 7.62
CA THR A 136 2.40 -7.67 8.29
C THR A 136 3.13 -6.68 9.21
N LYS A 137 3.79 -7.19 10.26
CA LYS A 137 4.62 -6.38 11.17
C LYS A 137 5.69 -5.58 10.41
N ALA A 138 6.29 -6.16 9.38
CA ALA A 138 7.27 -5.47 8.55
C ALA A 138 6.68 -4.23 7.86
N LYS A 139 5.47 -4.33 7.32
CA LYS A 139 4.76 -3.18 6.75
C LYS A 139 4.41 -2.14 7.80
N ALA A 140 3.92 -2.57 8.97
CA ALA A 140 3.61 -1.67 10.07
C ALA A 140 4.84 -0.89 10.53
N THR A 141 5.99 -1.56 10.69
CA THR A 141 7.25 -0.91 11.06
C THR A 141 7.70 0.11 10.01
N LEU A 142 7.56 -0.23 8.73
CA LEU A 142 7.90 0.67 7.63
C LEU A 142 6.94 1.88 7.60
N THR A 143 5.64 1.66 7.79
CA THR A 143 4.63 2.72 7.92
C THR A 143 4.99 3.66 9.06
N LEU A 144 5.27 3.14 10.26
CA LEU A 144 5.66 3.94 11.42
C LEU A 144 6.95 4.73 11.19
N ASN A 145 7.89 4.21 10.41
CA ASN A 145 9.10 4.95 10.06
C ASN A 145 8.81 6.19 9.19
N ILE A 146 7.85 6.10 8.28
CA ILE A 146 7.39 7.24 7.49
C ILE A 146 6.64 8.23 8.37
N LEU A 147 5.70 7.74 9.18
CA LEU A 147 4.90 8.59 10.06
C LEU A 147 5.73 9.32 11.12
N LEU A 148 6.81 8.71 11.61
CA LEU A 148 7.81 9.38 12.47
C LEU A 148 8.55 10.49 11.73
N TYR A 149 8.95 10.24 10.49
CA TYR A 149 9.61 11.25 9.68
C TYR A 149 8.70 12.45 9.39
N LEU A 150 7.42 12.18 9.17
CA LEU A 150 6.38 13.20 8.96
C LEU A 150 5.90 13.84 10.27
N GLU A 151 6.38 13.38 11.43
CA GLU A 151 5.96 13.87 12.75
C GLU A 151 4.47 13.64 13.06
N VAL A 152 3.82 12.73 12.34
CA VAL A 152 2.44 12.28 12.60
C VAL A 152 2.35 11.39 13.83
N VAL A 153 3.42 10.66 14.13
CA VAL A 153 3.58 9.89 15.37
C VAL A 153 4.89 10.24 16.05
N LYS A 154 4.94 10.08 17.37
CA LYS A 154 6.15 10.19 18.19
C LYS A 154 6.43 8.90 18.94
N ARG A 155 7.70 8.64 19.26
CA ARG A 155 8.07 7.58 20.19
C ARG A 155 7.98 8.10 21.62
N VAL A 156 7.26 7.37 22.47
CA VAL A 156 7.06 7.77 23.88
C VAL A 156 7.71 6.81 24.87
N GLY A 157 8.18 5.64 24.41
CA GLY A 157 8.86 4.67 25.27
C GLY A 157 9.26 3.40 24.55
N LYS A 158 9.66 2.42 25.34
CA LYS A 158 9.94 1.05 24.91
C LYS A 158 9.36 0.05 25.91
N ASP A 159 8.90 -1.09 25.38
CA ASP A 159 8.60 -2.29 26.16
C ASP A 159 9.48 -3.42 25.60
N GLY A 160 10.55 -3.75 26.32
CA GLY A 160 11.61 -4.61 25.82
C GLY A 160 12.24 -4.06 24.54
N ASN A 161 12.14 -4.83 23.46
CA ASN A 161 12.66 -4.43 22.14
C ASN A 161 11.62 -3.70 21.28
N ARG A 162 10.39 -3.45 21.78
CA ARG A 162 9.31 -2.81 21.05
C ARG A 162 9.24 -1.33 21.39
N TYR A 163 9.23 -0.47 20.37
CA TYR A 163 8.94 0.95 20.54
C TYR A 163 7.44 1.15 20.76
N ILE A 164 7.13 2.07 21.68
CA ILE A 164 5.77 2.56 21.93
C ILE A 164 5.61 3.90 21.25
N TYR A 165 4.52 4.05 20.52
CA TYR A 165 4.19 5.22 19.71
C TYR A 165 2.91 5.87 20.22
N GLU A 166 2.77 7.16 19.94
CA GLU A 166 1.58 7.96 20.18
C GLU A 166 1.35 8.86 18.98
N LEU A 167 0.10 9.08 18.59
CA LEU A 167 -0.24 10.10 17.60
C LEU A 167 0.11 11.48 18.13
N VAL A 168 0.65 12.33 17.27
CA VAL A 168 0.82 13.74 17.59
C VAL A 168 -0.56 14.39 17.40
N CYS A 169 -1.13 14.89 18.48
CA CYS A 169 -2.34 15.72 18.41
C CYS A 169 -1.89 17.16 18.14
N ASP A 170 -2.53 17.82 17.17
CA ASP A 170 -2.42 19.26 16.97
C ASP A 170 -3.14 20.00 18.09
#